data_c423d397ff2fe359cbafe170e7ac01e6
#
_entry.id   c423d397ff2fe359cbafe170e7ac01e6
#
_cell.length_a   1.000
_cell.length_b   1.000
_cell.length_c   1.000
_cell.angle_alpha   90.00
_cell.angle_beta   90.00
_cell.angle_gamma   90.00
#
_symmetry.space_group_name_H-M   'P 1'
#
loop_
_entity.id
_entity.type
_entity.pdbx_description
1 polymer ?
#
loop_
_entity_poly.entity_id
_entity_poly.type
_entity_poly.pdbx_seq_one_letter_code
_entity_poly.pdbx_strand_id
1 'polypeptide(L)'
;MSYKRLNSDLIDLIELRNELHAMAFNDPQYDDLEDDLHDYEDTFNRRYQGIIAPILIRIHKKLAPEIPHLIPTAYVANHYEYLAETDTYETDGTSGVVLENGAGNNFRLTFVPNPTRLLLTSSKDMQVVWSENQPDDETK
;
A
#
# COMPACT_ATOMS: atom_id res chain seq x y z
N MET A 1 17.03 -2.07 -10.76
CA MET A 1 16.09 -2.33 -9.68
C MET A 1 14.97 -3.19 -10.17
N SER A 2 14.50 -4.08 -9.33
CA SER A 2 13.57 -5.10 -9.78
C SER A 2 12.32 -5.12 -8.90
N TYR A 3 11.16 -5.22 -9.53
CA TYR A 3 9.89 -5.43 -8.82
C TYR A 3 9.56 -6.91 -8.69
N LYS A 4 10.50 -7.76 -9.06
CA LYS A 4 10.23 -9.20 -9.19
C LYS A 4 9.65 -9.83 -7.93
N ARG A 5 10.12 -9.40 -6.76
CA ARG A 5 9.67 -9.95 -5.49
C ARG A 5 8.73 -9.02 -4.74
N LEU A 6 8.46 -7.86 -5.29
CA LEU A 6 7.66 -6.86 -4.61
C LEU A 6 6.25 -7.38 -4.33
N ASN A 7 5.61 -7.94 -5.35
CA ASN A 7 4.25 -8.45 -5.20
C ASN A 7 4.17 -9.55 -4.14
N SER A 8 5.11 -10.49 -4.18
CA SER A 8 5.15 -11.58 -3.23
C SER A 8 5.38 -11.08 -1.81
N ASP A 9 6.32 -10.15 -1.64
CA ASP A 9 6.62 -9.59 -0.33
C ASP A 9 5.46 -8.76 0.19
N LEU A 10 4.76 -8.05 -0.70
CA LEU A 10 3.57 -7.29 -0.31
C LEU A 10 2.45 -8.21 0.16
N ILE A 11 2.24 -9.32 -0.54
CA ILE A 11 1.22 -10.29 -0.13
C ILE A 11 1.55 -10.86 1.25
N ASP A 12 2.82 -11.19 1.50
CA ASP A 12 3.23 -11.70 2.81
C ASP A 12 2.95 -10.69 3.91
N LEU A 13 3.23 -9.41 3.64
CA LEU A 13 2.94 -8.36 4.59
C LEU A 13 1.44 -8.23 4.86
N ILE A 14 0.65 -8.30 3.81
CA ILE A 14 -0.81 -8.22 3.91
C ILE A 14 -1.35 -9.37 4.75
N GLU A 15 -0.82 -10.57 4.56
CA GLU A 15 -1.26 -11.71 5.33
C GLU A 15 -0.97 -11.55 6.82
N LEU A 16 0.19 -10.99 7.16
CA LEU A 16 0.50 -10.70 8.55
C LEU A 16 -0.44 -9.66 9.15
N ARG A 17 -0.73 -8.61 8.40
CA ARG A 17 -1.66 -7.58 8.88
C ARG A 17 -3.07 -8.14 9.04
N ASN A 18 -3.52 -8.96 8.10
CA ASN A 18 -4.82 -9.59 8.19
C ASN A 18 -4.91 -10.52 9.39
N GLU A 19 -3.86 -11.27 9.64
CA GLU A 19 -3.84 -12.20 10.75
C GLU A 19 -3.93 -11.45 12.09
N LEU A 20 -3.14 -10.39 12.24
CA LEU A 20 -3.19 -9.59 13.45
C LEU A 20 -4.54 -8.90 13.62
N HIS A 21 -5.10 -8.40 12.52
CA HIS A 21 -6.40 -7.73 12.53
C HIS A 21 -7.52 -8.67 13.01
N ALA A 22 -7.42 -9.95 12.67
CA ALA A 22 -8.42 -10.94 13.06
C ALA A 22 -8.21 -11.49 14.48
N MET A 23 -7.07 -11.20 15.10
CA MET A 23 -6.72 -11.75 16.41
C MET A 23 -7.29 -10.88 17.53
N ALA A 24 -7.78 -11.52 18.59
CA ALA A 24 -8.27 -10.79 19.73
C ALA A 24 -7.11 -10.09 20.44
N PHE A 25 -7.35 -8.87 20.90
CA PHE A 25 -6.31 -8.07 21.55
C PHE A 25 -5.71 -8.75 22.78
N ASN A 26 -6.51 -9.57 23.47
CA ASN A 26 -6.03 -10.28 24.66
C ASN A 26 -5.50 -11.69 24.36
N ASP A 27 -5.35 -12.04 23.06
CA ASP A 27 -4.78 -13.32 22.69
C ASP A 27 -3.32 -13.37 23.17
N PRO A 28 -2.89 -14.49 23.80
CA PRO A 28 -1.52 -14.59 24.30
C PRO A 28 -0.44 -14.42 23.24
N GLN A 29 -0.78 -14.66 21.98
CA GLN A 29 0.18 -14.55 20.87
C GLN A 29 0.12 -13.21 20.16
N TYR A 30 -0.76 -12.31 20.60
CA TYR A 30 -0.93 -11.02 19.92
C TYR A 30 0.36 -10.22 19.89
N ASP A 31 1.03 -10.10 21.04
CA ASP A 31 2.26 -9.29 21.11
C ASP A 31 3.37 -9.87 20.27
N ASP A 32 3.50 -11.21 20.22
CA ASP A 32 4.53 -11.85 19.41
C ASP A 32 4.27 -11.60 17.93
N LEU A 33 3.01 -11.71 17.51
CA LEU A 33 2.65 -11.48 16.11
C LEU A 33 2.84 -10.01 15.75
N GLU A 34 2.52 -9.10 16.66
CA GLU A 34 2.72 -7.67 16.44
C GLU A 34 4.21 -7.35 16.26
N ASP A 35 5.07 -7.97 17.07
CA ASP A 35 6.51 -7.80 16.93
C ASP A 35 7.01 -8.34 15.59
N ASP A 36 6.53 -9.50 15.19
CA ASP A 36 6.88 -10.08 13.88
C ASP A 36 6.45 -9.17 12.74
N LEU A 37 5.26 -8.59 12.85
CA LEU A 37 4.76 -7.67 11.84
C LEU A 37 5.65 -6.44 11.73
N HIS A 38 6.03 -5.85 12.87
CA HIS A 38 6.90 -4.67 12.85
C HIS A 38 8.24 -4.98 12.21
N ASP A 39 8.82 -6.14 12.53
CA ASP A 39 10.09 -6.54 11.94
C ASP A 39 9.96 -6.72 10.43
N TYR A 40 8.84 -7.30 10.00
CA TYR A 40 8.61 -7.48 8.57
C TYR A 40 8.42 -6.15 7.86
N GLU A 41 7.70 -5.22 8.48
CA GLU A 41 7.50 -3.88 7.92
C GLU A 41 8.83 -3.13 7.77
N ASP A 42 9.68 -3.22 8.78
CA ASP A 42 11.00 -2.59 8.72
C ASP A 42 11.82 -3.16 7.57
N THR A 43 11.79 -4.47 7.40
CA THR A 43 12.51 -5.13 6.33
C THR A 43 11.95 -4.73 4.96
N PHE A 44 10.62 -4.68 4.85
CA PHE A 44 9.96 -4.30 3.61
C PHE A 44 10.35 -2.87 3.22
N ASN A 45 10.29 -1.94 4.16
CA ASN A 45 10.64 -0.55 3.90
C ASN A 45 12.11 -0.43 3.49
N ARG A 46 12.99 -1.12 4.19
CA ARG A 46 14.43 -1.07 3.89
C ARG A 46 14.71 -1.61 2.49
N ARG A 47 14.01 -2.67 2.10
CA ARG A 47 14.23 -3.31 0.81
C ARG A 47 13.68 -2.50 -0.36
N TYR A 48 12.53 -1.87 -0.17
CA TYR A 48 11.81 -1.27 -1.30
C TYR A 48 11.77 0.25 -1.32
N GLN A 49 12.21 0.91 -0.25
CA GLN A 49 12.15 2.36 -0.20
C GLN A 49 12.87 3.01 -1.40
N GLY A 50 14.00 2.44 -1.80
CA GLY A 50 14.80 3.02 -2.88
C GLY A 50 14.10 3.02 -4.22
N ILE A 51 13.29 1.99 -4.51
CA ILE A 51 12.61 1.93 -5.80
C ILE A 51 11.21 2.51 -5.74
N ILE A 52 10.58 2.53 -4.57
CA ILE A 52 9.21 3.04 -4.43
C ILE A 52 9.18 4.53 -4.16
N ALA A 53 10.13 5.06 -3.40
CA ALA A 53 10.13 6.49 -3.06
C ALA A 53 10.04 7.40 -4.28
N PRO A 54 10.81 7.18 -5.36
CA PRO A 54 10.68 8.05 -6.53
C PRO A 54 9.28 8.04 -7.14
N ILE A 55 8.60 6.89 -7.10
CA ILE A 55 7.24 6.75 -7.60
C ILE A 55 6.29 7.58 -6.75
N LEU A 56 6.41 7.45 -5.42
CA LEU A 56 5.57 8.19 -4.50
C LEU A 56 5.80 9.70 -4.60
N ILE A 57 7.06 10.10 -4.70
CA ILE A 57 7.41 11.52 -4.84
C ILE A 57 6.72 12.10 -6.06
N ARG A 58 6.78 11.39 -7.18
CA ARG A 58 6.17 11.86 -8.42
C ARG A 58 4.66 12.00 -8.30
N ILE A 59 4.01 11.01 -7.67
CA ILE A 59 2.56 11.03 -7.51
C ILE A 59 2.15 12.17 -6.56
N HIS A 60 2.83 12.32 -5.43
CA HIS A 60 2.54 13.40 -4.49
C HIS A 60 2.73 14.76 -5.13
N LYS A 61 3.81 14.92 -5.90
CA LYS A 61 4.10 16.19 -6.55
C LYS A 61 3.01 16.58 -7.53
N LYS A 62 2.42 15.58 -8.19
CA LYS A 62 1.39 15.81 -9.17
C LYS A 62 0.03 16.09 -8.54
N LEU A 63 -0.29 15.41 -7.45
CA LEU A 63 -1.63 15.45 -6.85
C LEU A 63 -1.74 16.34 -5.62
N ALA A 64 -0.71 16.39 -4.81
CA ALA A 64 -0.72 17.14 -3.56
C ALA A 64 0.71 17.52 -3.20
N PRO A 65 1.30 18.50 -3.92
CA PRO A 65 2.73 18.81 -3.75
C PRO A 65 3.13 19.29 -2.37
N GLU A 66 2.16 19.73 -1.57
CA GLU A 66 2.45 20.19 -0.22
C GLU A 66 2.53 19.07 0.80
N ILE A 67 2.11 17.86 0.41
CA ILE A 67 2.12 16.71 1.32
C ILE A 67 3.35 15.85 1.00
N PRO A 68 4.29 15.70 1.95
CA PRO A 68 5.47 14.88 1.69
C PRO A 68 5.10 13.40 1.61
N HIS A 69 5.87 12.65 0.81
CA HIS A 69 5.66 11.22 0.73
C HIS A 69 6.10 10.53 2.02
N LEU A 70 5.56 9.35 2.25
CA LEU A 70 5.86 8.57 3.44
C LEU A 70 6.58 7.27 3.06
N ILE A 71 6.88 6.45 4.06
CA ILE A 71 7.51 5.15 3.79
C ILE A 71 6.50 4.20 3.13
N PRO A 72 6.98 3.21 2.37
CA PRO A 72 6.07 2.35 1.60
C PRO A 72 4.95 1.70 2.40
N THR A 73 5.21 1.23 3.62
CA THR A 73 4.18 0.54 4.41
C THR A 73 3.06 1.45 4.85
N ALA A 74 3.25 2.78 4.81
CA ALA A 74 2.17 3.71 5.11
C ALA A 74 1.04 3.63 4.09
N TYR A 75 1.34 3.14 2.88
CA TYR A 75 0.36 3.03 1.80
C TYR A 75 -0.31 1.66 1.75
N VAL A 76 0.02 0.78 2.70
CA VAL A 76 -0.56 -0.55 2.78
C VAL A 76 -1.72 -0.51 3.76
N ALA A 77 -2.89 -1.01 3.34
CA ALA A 77 -4.06 -1.02 4.20
C ALA A 77 -3.88 -1.99 5.36
N ASN A 78 -4.65 -1.80 6.41
CA ASN A 78 -4.60 -2.66 7.59
C ASN A 78 -5.27 -4.00 7.36
N HIS A 79 -6.17 -4.06 6.39
CA HIS A 79 -6.93 -5.26 6.12
C HIS A 79 -7.29 -5.33 4.65
N TYR A 80 -7.12 -6.51 4.06
CA TYR A 80 -7.49 -6.77 2.66
C TYR A 80 -8.38 -7.99 2.59
N GLU A 81 -9.28 -7.99 1.63
CA GLU A 81 -10.11 -9.14 1.31
C GLU A 81 -9.60 -9.77 0.03
N TYR A 82 -9.36 -11.09 0.07
CA TYR A 82 -8.92 -11.81 -1.11
C TYR A 82 -10.14 -12.30 -1.89
N LEU A 83 -10.14 -12.00 -3.18
CA LEU A 83 -11.22 -12.41 -4.09
C LEU A 83 -10.72 -13.56 -4.94
N ALA A 84 -11.10 -14.78 -4.55
CA ALA A 84 -10.58 -15.98 -5.20
C ALA A 84 -10.99 -16.10 -6.66
N GLU A 85 -12.17 -15.58 -7.00
CA GLU A 85 -12.68 -15.69 -8.36
C GLU A 85 -11.81 -14.96 -9.38
N THR A 86 -11.23 -13.84 -8.97
CA THR A 86 -10.40 -13.03 -9.84
C THR A 86 -8.95 -13.02 -9.44
N ASP A 87 -8.61 -13.72 -8.34
CA ASP A 87 -7.26 -13.76 -7.80
C ASP A 87 -6.73 -12.35 -7.54
N THR A 88 -7.56 -11.52 -6.94
CA THR A 88 -7.22 -10.14 -6.63
C THR A 88 -7.52 -9.84 -5.17
N TYR A 89 -7.14 -8.63 -4.75
CA TYR A 89 -7.36 -8.16 -3.39
C TYR A 89 -8.07 -6.82 -3.44
N GLU A 90 -8.86 -6.53 -2.43
CA GLU A 90 -9.48 -5.22 -2.31
C GLU A 90 -9.50 -4.77 -0.85
N THR A 91 -9.61 -3.47 -0.67
CA THR A 91 -9.74 -2.85 0.65
C THR A 91 -11.08 -2.14 0.71
N ASP A 92 -11.42 -1.69 1.91
CA ASP A 92 -12.68 -0.95 2.10
C ASP A 92 -12.58 0.52 1.66
N GLY A 93 -11.41 0.95 1.17
CA GLY A 93 -11.24 2.31 0.70
C GLY A 93 -11.03 3.34 1.80
N THR A 94 -10.93 2.90 3.05
CA THR A 94 -10.72 3.82 4.18
C THR A 94 -9.30 3.84 4.68
N SER A 95 -8.44 2.98 4.12
CA SER A 95 -7.04 2.88 4.50
C SER A 95 -6.15 3.51 3.45
N GLY A 96 -4.87 3.67 3.79
CA GLY A 96 -3.90 4.26 2.89
C GLY A 96 -3.57 5.69 3.30
N VAL A 97 -2.86 6.40 2.44
CA VAL A 97 -2.41 7.76 2.72
C VAL A 97 -3.38 8.76 2.09
N VAL A 98 -3.88 9.68 2.90
CA VAL A 98 -4.81 10.71 2.43
C VAL A 98 -4.04 11.83 1.76
N LEU A 99 -4.44 12.17 0.54
CA LEU A 99 -3.88 13.31 -0.19
C LEU A 99 -5.00 14.33 -0.39
N GLU A 100 -4.83 15.50 0.21
CA GLU A 100 -5.78 16.59 0.08
C GLU A 100 -5.12 17.68 -0.75
N ASN A 101 -5.81 18.12 -1.79
CA ASN A 101 -5.19 19.03 -2.77
C ASN A 101 -5.51 20.50 -2.55
N GLY A 102 -6.04 20.86 -1.39
CA GLY A 102 -6.34 22.25 -1.10
C GLY A 102 -7.63 22.78 -1.72
N ALA A 103 -8.19 22.04 -2.67
CA ALA A 103 -9.48 22.39 -3.28
C ALA A 103 -10.64 21.63 -2.63
N GLY A 104 -10.37 20.99 -1.50
CA GLY A 104 -11.37 20.23 -0.78
C GLY A 104 -11.53 18.80 -1.25
N ASN A 105 -10.72 18.36 -2.21
CA ASN A 105 -10.76 16.99 -2.70
C ASN A 105 -9.83 16.12 -1.88
N ASN A 106 -10.36 15.01 -1.38
CA ASN A 106 -9.59 14.04 -0.63
C ASN A 106 -9.45 12.78 -1.45
N PHE A 107 -8.20 12.32 -1.57
CA PHE A 107 -7.89 11.07 -2.23
C PHE A 107 -7.14 10.18 -1.26
N ARG A 108 -7.25 8.87 -1.48
CA ARG A 108 -6.47 7.89 -0.72
C ARG A 108 -5.61 7.10 -1.68
N LEU A 109 -4.34 6.97 -1.32
CA LEU A 109 -3.37 6.24 -2.12
C LEU A 109 -3.02 4.96 -1.39
N THR A 110 -3.27 3.82 -2.02
CA THR A 110 -3.14 2.51 -1.37
C THR A 110 -2.51 1.49 -2.30
N PHE A 111 -1.57 0.71 -1.77
CA PHE A 111 -1.02 -0.44 -2.51
C PHE A 111 -2.02 -1.59 -2.53
N VAL A 112 -2.13 -2.23 -3.69
CA VAL A 112 -2.91 -3.45 -3.84
C VAL A 112 -2.08 -4.43 -4.66
N PRO A 113 -1.93 -5.68 -4.21
CA PRO A 113 -1.12 -6.65 -4.95
C PRO A 113 -1.88 -7.33 -6.07
N ASN A 114 -1.13 -8.08 -6.83
CA ASN A 114 -1.61 -9.04 -7.81
C ASN A 114 -2.24 -8.42 -9.06
N PRO A 115 -1.51 -7.61 -9.82
CA PRO A 115 -0.12 -7.18 -9.60
C PRO A 115 -0.04 -6.02 -8.62
N THR A 116 1.16 -5.76 -8.12
CA THR A 116 1.37 -4.61 -7.24
C THR A 116 1.06 -3.34 -8.00
N ARG A 117 0.17 -2.53 -7.43
CA ARG A 117 -0.23 -1.28 -8.02
C ARG A 117 -0.64 -0.31 -6.94
N LEU A 118 -0.63 0.97 -7.29
CA LEU A 118 -1.12 2.02 -6.41
C LEU A 118 -2.48 2.49 -6.91
N LEU A 119 -3.48 2.38 -6.06
CA LEU A 119 -4.82 2.85 -6.36
C LEU A 119 -5.03 4.23 -5.75
N LEU A 120 -5.61 5.11 -6.53
CA LEU A 120 -6.05 6.42 -6.05
C LEU A 120 -7.56 6.36 -5.95
N THR A 121 -8.08 6.48 -4.73
CA THR A 121 -9.51 6.35 -4.45
C THR A 121 -10.07 7.69 -3.99
N SER A 122 -11.17 8.10 -4.58
CA SER A 122 -11.93 9.27 -4.13
C SER A 122 -13.34 8.82 -3.79
N SER A 123 -14.18 9.78 -3.38
CA SER A 123 -15.56 9.45 -3.05
C SER A 123 -16.35 8.94 -4.24
N LYS A 124 -15.90 9.23 -5.46
CA LYS A 124 -16.64 8.89 -6.68
C LYS A 124 -15.93 7.91 -7.56
N ASP A 125 -14.64 7.70 -7.37
CA ASP A 125 -13.85 7.07 -8.40
C ASP A 125 -12.65 6.35 -7.82
N MET A 126 -12.13 5.38 -8.57
CA MET A 126 -10.93 4.66 -8.22
C MET A 126 -10.14 4.43 -9.49
N GLN A 127 -8.85 4.75 -9.46
CA GLN A 127 -8.01 4.56 -10.63
C GLN A 127 -6.63 4.07 -10.24
N VAL A 128 -5.99 3.34 -11.14
CA VAL A 128 -4.62 2.90 -10.97
C VAL A 128 -3.71 4.02 -11.42
N VAL A 129 -2.87 4.54 -10.51
CA VAL A 129 -1.93 5.60 -10.86
C VAL A 129 -0.52 5.08 -11.06
N TRP A 130 -0.26 3.84 -10.68
CA TRP A 130 1.00 3.16 -10.93
C TRP A 130 0.79 1.66 -10.85
N SER A 131 1.52 0.90 -11.67
CA SER A 131 1.47 -0.56 -11.64
C SER A 131 2.85 -1.12 -11.98
N GLU A 132 3.23 -2.21 -11.33
CA GLU A 132 4.50 -2.85 -11.65
C GLU A 132 4.53 -3.42 -13.07
N ASN A 133 3.36 -3.64 -13.65
CA ASN A 133 3.27 -4.13 -15.03
C ASN A 133 3.51 -3.04 -16.06
N GLN A 134 3.38 -1.78 -15.67
CA GLN A 134 3.57 -0.64 -16.56
C GLN A 134 4.31 0.47 -15.83
N PRO A 135 5.52 0.18 -15.33
CA PRO A 135 6.22 1.13 -14.46
C PRO A 135 6.70 2.39 -15.18
N ASP A 136 6.76 2.37 -16.50
CA ASP A 136 7.29 3.50 -17.27
C ASP A 136 6.22 4.42 -17.83
N ASP A 137 4.94 4.14 -17.60
CA ASP A 137 3.87 4.95 -18.15
C ASP A 137 3.96 6.41 -17.74
N GLU A 138 4.33 6.64 -16.51
CA GLU A 138 4.36 7.97 -15.92
C GLU A 138 5.50 8.82 -16.44
N THR A 139 6.43 8.23 -17.16
CA THR A 139 7.57 8.98 -17.71
C THR A 139 7.21 9.76 -18.97
N LYS A 140 6.05 9.56 -19.47
CA LYS A 140 5.61 10.21 -20.71
C LYS A 140 5.06 11.58 -20.49
#